data_da0db52ef2413f2a419217c581f7b906
#
_entry.id   da0db52ef2413f2a419217c581f7b906
#
_cell.length_a   1.000
_cell.length_b   1.000
_cell.length_c   1.000
_cell.angle_alpha   90.00
_cell.angle_beta   90.00
_cell.angle_gamma   90.00
#
_symmetry.space_group_name_H-M   'P 1'
#
loop_
_entity.id
_entity.type
_entity.pdbx_description
1 polymer ?
#
loop_
_entity_poly.entity_id
_entity_poly.type
_entity_poly.pdbx_seq_one_letter_code
_entity_poly.pdbx_strand_id
1 'polypeptide(L)'
;MVPTDYGLRLLGPVEIALREISRIGAKGDDFDPSQSDRTFHIGCPDYLNAWLLPSVVAQFRMLAPMAVLEFHALGPTVDYELALETGDLDLVIGNWPNPPEQLHLSNLFSDEIVCLVSDTHPLARRRVVSADQYLAASHVAPTAYSVSQQGIVDVHLRRVRQTRRVAVTMPYFNVMPYVLLNSDLVLTTTRSFAEHYVKLLPLTVVNVEMDFPPMVYYQLWHERSHYATEVRWLRCLLVEVSRTLFPTIEDESAA
;
A
#
# COMPACT_ATOMS: atom_id res chain seq x y z
N MET A 1 -40.94 -19.52 25.24
CA MET A 1 -41.35 -20.40 24.13
C MET A 1 -40.86 -21.81 24.48
N VAL A 2 -41.75 -22.79 24.57
CA VAL A 2 -41.40 -24.19 24.92
C VAL A 2 -41.23 -24.94 23.61
N PRO A 3 -40.14 -25.71 23.41
CA PRO A 3 -39.94 -26.52 22.21
C PRO A 3 -41.03 -27.57 22.06
N THR A 4 -41.42 -27.87 20.82
CA THR A 4 -42.32 -29.01 20.52
C THR A 4 -41.54 -30.33 20.63
N ASP A 5 -42.27 -31.47 20.78
CA ASP A 5 -41.64 -32.80 20.81
C ASP A 5 -40.81 -33.10 19.55
N TYR A 6 -41.19 -32.53 18.41
CA TYR A 6 -40.40 -32.61 17.19
C TYR A 6 -39.14 -31.76 17.26
N GLY A 7 -39.23 -30.55 17.83
CA GLY A 7 -38.08 -29.68 18.08
C GLY A 7 -37.03 -30.30 19.03
N LEU A 8 -37.50 -30.96 20.08
CA LEU A 8 -36.63 -31.68 21.02
C LEU A 8 -35.87 -32.84 20.35
N ARG A 9 -36.50 -33.56 19.42
CA ARG A 9 -35.85 -34.65 18.64
C ARG A 9 -34.82 -34.17 17.67
N LEU A 10 -34.93 -32.92 17.18
CA LEU A 10 -33.96 -32.32 16.27
C LEU A 10 -32.72 -31.74 16.99
N LEU A 11 -32.79 -31.44 18.30
CA LEU A 11 -31.67 -30.83 19.04
C LEU A 11 -30.39 -31.64 18.93
N GLY A 12 -30.46 -32.94 19.18
CA GLY A 12 -29.28 -33.83 19.13
C GLY A 12 -28.62 -33.88 17.75
N PRO A 13 -29.38 -34.17 16.66
CA PRO A 13 -28.85 -34.14 15.31
C PRO A 13 -28.28 -32.76 14.90
N VAL A 14 -28.93 -31.65 15.29
CA VAL A 14 -28.45 -30.30 15.00
C VAL A 14 -27.16 -29.99 15.78
N GLU A 15 -27.08 -30.36 17.06
CA GLU A 15 -25.86 -30.18 17.84
C GLU A 15 -24.68 -30.97 17.26
N ILE A 16 -24.91 -32.20 16.79
CA ILE A 16 -23.88 -33.01 16.12
C ILE A 16 -23.43 -32.32 14.83
N ALA A 17 -24.37 -31.88 14.01
CA ALA A 17 -24.04 -31.18 12.75
C ALA A 17 -23.26 -29.89 13.00
N LEU A 18 -23.68 -29.06 13.97
CA LEU A 18 -22.98 -27.85 14.37
C LEU A 18 -21.57 -28.15 14.91
N ARG A 19 -21.42 -29.24 15.65
CA ARG A 19 -20.12 -29.69 16.18
C ARG A 19 -19.18 -30.13 15.06
N GLU A 20 -19.69 -30.88 14.07
CA GLU A 20 -18.88 -31.26 12.90
C GLU A 20 -18.54 -30.06 12.00
N ILE A 21 -19.47 -29.13 11.80
CA ILE A 21 -19.19 -27.84 11.10
C ILE A 21 -18.13 -27.05 11.87
N SER A 22 -18.23 -26.96 13.20
CA SER A 22 -17.21 -26.31 14.03
C SER A 22 -15.85 -27.00 13.95
N ARG A 23 -15.81 -28.34 13.85
CA ARG A 23 -14.56 -29.10 13.65
C ARG A 23 -13.94 -28.89 12.27
N ILE A 24 -14.75 -28.67 11.25
CA ILE A 24 -14.27 -28.30 9.90
C ILE A 24 -13.67 -26.88 9.95
N GLY A 25 -14.32 -25.95 10.63
CA GLY A 25 -13.78 -24.60 10.88
C GLY A 25 -12.54 -24.59 11.78
N ALA A 26 -12.54 -25.38 12.86
CA ALA A 26 -11.40 -25.47 13.78
C ALA A 26 -10.14 -26.13 13.19
N LYS A 27 -10.29 -26.97 12.15
CA LYS A 27 -9.13 -27.48 11.40
C LYS A 27 -8.49 -26.45 10.47
N GLY A 28 -9.13 -25.28 10.28
CA GLY A 28 -8.61 -24.17 9.48
C GLY A 28 -7.89 -23.08 10.30
N ASP A 29 -7.88 -23.15 11.65
CA ASP A 29 -7.42 -22.03 12.48
C ASP A 29 -5.92 -22.05 12.86
N ASP A 30 -5.18 -23.12 12.55
CA ASP A 30 -3.75 -23.19 12.84
C ASP A 30 -2.92 -23.24 11.54
N PHE A 31 -2.78 -22.09 10.87
CA PHE A 31 -1.79 -21.96 9.82
C PHE A 31 -0.39 -21.85 10.42
N ASP A 32 0.45 -22.85 10.14
CA ASP A 32 1.87 -22.84 10.49
C ASP A 32 2.70 -22.37 9.28
N PRO A 33 3.18 -21.12 9.27
CA PRO A 33 3.96 -20.60 8.15
C PRO A 33 5.26 -21.37 7.93
N SER A 34 5.86 -21.95 9.00
CA SER A 34 7.13 -22.68 8.91
C SER A 34 7.04 -23.97 8.10
N GLN A 35 5.83 -24.54 7.97
CA GLN A 35 5.55 -25.78 7.24
C GLN A 35 4.86 -25.53 5.88
N SER A 36 4.58 -24.28 5.54
CA SER A 36 3.86 -23.93 4.32
C SER A 36 4.79 -23.94 3.11
N ASP A 37 4.38 -24.61 2.03
CA ASP A 37 4.99 -24.57 0.69
C ASP A 37 4.19 -23.71 -0.30
N ARG A 38 3.18 -22.98 0.21
CA ARG A 38 2.30 -22.15 -0.59
C ARG A 38 3.05 -21.02 -1.29
N THR A 39 2.63 -20.67 -2.51
CA THR A 39 2.97 -19.40 -3.15
C THR A 39 1.95 -18.33 -2.74
N PHE A 40 2.47 -17.19 -2.26
CA PHE A 40 1.69 -16.00 -1.94
C PHE A 40 1.91 -14.94 -3.01
N HIS A 41 0.83 -14.34 -3.49
CA HIS A 41 0.84 -13.37 -4.58
C HIS A 41 0.43 -11.98 -4.08
N ILE A 42 1.35 -11.01 -4.14
CA ILE A 42 1.09 -9.62 -3.73
C ILE A 42 1.20 -8.69 -4.93
N GLY A 43 0.11 -8.01 -5.26
CA GLY A 43 0.13 -6.90 -6.21
C GLY A 43 0.65 -5.63 -5.54
N CYS A 44 1.64 -4.96 -6.13
CA CYS A 44 2.15 -3.71 -5.59
C CYS A 44 2.73 -2.79 -6.68
N PRO A 45 2.67 -1.45 -6.50
CA PRO A 45 3.32 -0.50 -7.38
C PRO A 45 4.82 -0.38 -7.06
N ASP A 46 5.57 0.23 -7.96
CA ASP A 46 7.01 0.48 -7.81
C ASP A 46 7.35 1.74 -6.97
N TYR A 47 6.36 2.51 -6.53
CA TYR A 47 6.55 3.74 -5.74
C TYR A 47 6.48 3.54 -4.22
N LEU A 48 6.50 2.32 -3.73
CA LEU A 48 6.54 2.04 -2.30
C LEU A 48 7.87 2.49 -1.68
N ASN A 49 7.86 2.72 -0.37
CA ASN A 49 9.10 2.97 0.36
C ASN A 49 10.12 1.87 0.10
N ALA A 50 11.37 2.25 -0.17
CA ALA A 50 12.44 1.35 -0.60
C ALA A 50 12.75 0.22 0.41
N TRP A 51 12.39 0.39 1.69
CA TRP A 51 12.63 -0.60 2.74
C TRP A 51 11.42 -1.48 3.04
N LEU A 52 10.23 -1.16 2.55
CA LEU A 52 9.03 -1.94 2.87
C LEU A 52 9.13 -3.37 2.33
N LEU A 53 9.29 -3.54 1.02
CA LEU A 53 9.36 -4.86 0.42
C LEU A 53 10.58 -5.67 0.88
N PRO A 54 11.80 -5.13 0.97
CA PRO A 54 12.95 -5.85 1.54
C PRO A 54 12.70 -6.35 2.97
N SER A 55 12.09 -5.54 3.83
CA SER A 55 11.78 -5.93 5.21
C SER A 55 10.69 -7.01 5.27
N VAL A 56 9.67 -6.92 4.41
CA VAL A 56 8.66 -7.98 4.27
C VAL A 56 9.31 -9.29 3.82
N VAL A 57 10.17 -9.26 2.79
CA VAL A 57 10.88 -10.44 2.29
C VAL A 57 11.76 -11.05 3.39
N ALA A 58 12.50 -10.23 4.15
CA ALA A 58 13.37 -10.72 5.22
C ALA A 58 12.57 -11.45 6.30
N GLN A 59 11.48 -10.87 6.79
CA GLN A 59 10.63 -11.50 7.80
C GLN A 59 9.88 -12.72 7.24
N PHE A 60 9.34 -12.63 6.02
CA PHE A 60 8.68 -13.74 5.36
C PHE A 60 9.61 -14.96 5.25
N ARG A 61 10.85 -14.76 4.76
CA ARG A 61 11.84 -15.85 4.62
C ARG A 61 12.23 -16.48 5.95
N MET A 62 12.26 -15.72 7.02
CA MET A 62 12.53 -16.21 8.37
C MET A 62 11.39 -17.08 8.91
N LEU A 63 10.13 -16.64 8.69
CA LEU A 63 8.95 -17.28 9.28
C LEU A 63 8.38 -18.41 8.40
N ALA A 64 8.51 -18.31 7.07
CA ALA A 64 7.98 -19.26 6.10
C ALA A 64 9.07 -19.67 5.08
N PRO A 65 10.10 -20.43 5.51
CA PRO A 65 11.30 -20.69 4.69
C PRO A 65 11.03 -21.53 3.44
N MET A 66 9.97 -22.35 3.43
CA MET A 66 9.60 -23.21 2.29
C MET A 66 8.58 -22.55 1.35
N ALA A 67 7.86 -21.51 1.83
CA ALA A 67 6.87 -20.81 1.04
C ALA A 67 7.52 -19.89 0.01
N VAL A 68 6.75 -19.58 -1.04
CA VAL A 68 7.16 -18.66 -2.11
C VAL A 68 6.39 -17.35 -1.97
N LEU A 69 7.06 -16.21 -2.16
CA LEU A 69 6.45 -14.89 -2.18
C LEU A 69 6.70 -14.25 -3.55
N GLU A 70 5.63 -14.01 -4.28
CA GLU A 70 5.66 -13.39 -5.60
C GLU A 70 5.06 -11.98 -5.57
N PHE A 71 5.80 -11.00 -6.10
CA PHE A 71 5.33 -9.64 -6.28
C PHE A 71 4.93 -9.40 -7.73
N HIS A 72 3.73 -8.87 -7.92
CA HIS A 72 3.16 -8.55 -9.22
C HIS A 72 3.04 -7.04 -9.38
N ALA A 73 3.59 -6.51 -10.47
CA ALA A 73 3.49 -5.09 -10.78
C ALA A 73 2.03 -4.71 -11.09
N LEU A 74 1.53 -3.68 -10.42
CA LEU A 74 0.24 -3.08 -10.74
C LEU A 74 0.44 -2.11 -11.90
N GLY A 75 -0.08 -2.45 -13.06
CA GLY A 75 -0.01 -1.65 -14.28
C GLY A 75 -1.39 -1.34 -14.85
N PRO A 76 -1.46 -0.57 -15.96
CA PRO A 76 -2.72 -0.13 -16.55
C PRO A 76 -3.60 -1.27 -17.09
N THR A 77 -3.00 -2.41 -17.37
CA THR A 77 -3.68 -3.60 -17.91
C THR A 77 -4.07 -4.62 -16.84
N VAL A 78 -3.70 -4.37 -15.58
CA VAL A 78 -3.99 -5.27 -14.47
C VAL A 78 -5.29 -4.86 -13.81
N ASP A 79 -6.31 -5.69 -13.95
CA ASP A 79 -7.53 -5.62 -13.16
C ASP A 79 -7.27 -6.32 -11.82
N TYR A 80 -6.77 -5.55 -10.85
CA TYR A 80 -6.44 -6.11 -9.53
C TYR A 80 -7.70 -6.52 -8.74
N GLU A 81 -8.86 -5.92 -9.00
CA GLU A 81 -10.11 -6.29 -8.35
C GLU A 81 -10.54 -7.69 -8.79
N LEU A 82 -10.50 -7.94 -10.09
CA LEU A 82 -10.75 -9.27 -10.65
C LEU A 82 -9.68 -10.28 -10.18
N ALA A 83 -8.42 -9.91 -10.17
CA ALA A 83 -7.32 -10.80 -9.73
C ALA A 83 -7.46 -11.20 -8.24
N LEU A 84 -7.94 -10.29 -7.38
CA LEU A 84 -8.29 -10.61 -5.99
C LEU A 84 -9.54 -11.49 -5.89
N GLU A 85 -10.55 -11.25 -6.72
CA GLU A 85 -11.77 -12.06 -6.79
C GLU A 85 -11.47 -13.49 -7.27
N THR A 86 -10.67 -13.67 -8.31
CA THR A 86 -10.27 -14.98 -8.85
C THR A 86 -9.25 -15.70 -7.99
N GLY A 87 -8.43 -14.95 -7.24
CA GLY A 87 -7.34 -15.45 -6.39
C GLY A 87 -6.00 -15.57 -7.10
N ASP A 88 -5.86 -14.90 -8.24
CA ASP A 88 -4.57 -14.69 -8.88
C ASP A 88 -3.68 -13.76 -8.04
N LEU A 89 -4.31 -12.93 -7.19
CA LEU A 89 -3.65 -12.16 -6.13
C LEU A 89 -4.30 -12.46 -4.77
N ASP A 90 -3.48 -12.59 -3.74
CA ASP A 90 -3.93 -12.71 -2.35
C ASP A 90 -4.19 -11.34 -1.73
N LEU A 91 -3.30 -10.40 -2.01
CA LEU A 91 -3.29 -9.03 -1.49
C LEU A 91 -2.85 -8.04 -2.56
N VAL A 92 -3.29 -6.81 -2.40
CA VAL A 92 -2.76 -5.66 -3.17
C VAL A 92 -2.35 -4.56 -2.19
N ILE A 93 -1.16 -4.00 -2.37
CA ILE A 93 -0.67 -2.85 -1.61
C ILE A 93 -0.69 -1.64 -2.52
N GLY A 94 -1.09 -0.49 -2.01
CA GLY A 94 -1.06 0.76 -2.75
C GLY A 94 -1.71 1.92 -2.00
N ASN A 95 -1.91 3.01 -2.70
CA ASN A 95 -2.64 4.16 -2.21
C ASN A 95 -3.80 4.49 -3.17
N TRP A 96 -4.96 4.69 -2.62
CA TRP A 96 -6.16 5.04 -3.39
C TRP A 96 -6.83 6.25 -2.76
N PRO A 97 -7.13 7.32 -3.54
CA PRO A 97 -7.93 8.44 -3.05
C PRO A 97 -9.33 8.03 -2.60
N ASN A 98 -9.87 6.98 -3.24
CA ASN A 98 -11.15 6.35 -2.93
C ASN A 98 -10.97 4.84 -3.12
N PRO A 99 -10.65 4.08 -2.06
CA PRO A 99 -10.52 2.63 -2.14
C PRO A 99 -11.84 1.98 -2.61
N PRO A 100 -11.78 0.86 -3.36
CA PRO A 100 -12.98 0.12 -3.78
C PRO A 100 -13.81 -0.37 -2.60
N GLU A 101 -15.12 -0.05 -2.58
CA GLU A 101 -16.01 -0.39 -1.46
C GLU A 101 -16.26 -1.90 -1.31
N GLN A 102 -16.11 -2.67 -2.39
CA GLN A 102 -16.32 -4.12 -2.42
C GLN A 102 -15.12 -4.92 -1.87
N LEU A 103 -13.99 -4.28 -1.63
CA LEU A 103 -12.81 -4.91 -1.07
C LEU A 103 -12.64 -4.57 0.41
N HIS A 104 -12.14 -5.51 1.16
CA HIS A 104 -11.65 -5.22 2.50
C HIS A 104 -10.36 -4.41 2.42
N LEU A 105 -10.16 -3.53 3.38
CA LEU A 105 -8.96 -2.73 3.49
C LEU A 105 -8.45 -2.65 4.92
N SER A 106 -7.16 -2.43 5.05
CA SER A 106 -6.54 -1.99 6.31
C SER A 106 -5.40 -1.04 6.00
N ASN A 107 -5.25 -0.02 6.84
CA ASN A 107 -4.14 0.92 6.74
C ASN A 107 -2.84 0.20 7.09
N LEU A 108 -1.78 0.47 6.31
CA LEU A 108 -0.43 0.05 6.60
C LEU A 108 0.35 1.19 7.28
N PHE A 109 0.43 2.33 6.62
CA PHE A 109 1.09 3.54 7.11
C PHE A 109 0.60 4.76 6.34
N SER A 110 0.98 5.95 6.83
CA SER A 110 0.81 7.21 6.11
C SER A 110 2.14 7.95 6.03
N ASP A 111 2.29 8.76 4.99
CA ASP A 111 3.52 9.51 4.74
C ASP A 111 3.20 10.93 4.25
N GLU A 112 4.05 11.87 4.62
CA GLU A 112 3.90 13.28 4.24
C GLU A 112 4.29 13.49 2.76
N ILE A 113 3.56 14.37 2.07
CA ILE A 113 3.90 14.76 0.70
C ILE A 113 4.90 15.91 0.71
N VAL A 114 5.98 15.72 -0.03
CA VAL A 114 7.08 16.69 -0.22
C VAL A 114 7.47 16.79 -1.68
N CYS A 115 8.33 17.73 -2.02
CA CYS A 115 8.99 17.81 -3.32
C CYS A 115 10.45 17.38 -3.23
N LEU A 116 10.92 16.71 -4.28
CA LEU A 116 12.30 16.34 -4.51
C LEU A 116 12.81 17.06 -5.76
N VAL A 117 13.97 17.69 -5.66
CA VAL A 117 14.61 18.45 -6.75
C VAL A 117 16.11 18.18 -6.76
N SER A 118 16.78 18.49 -7.88
CA SER A 118 18.26 18.52 -7.92
C SER A 118 18.81 19.56 -6.96
N ASP A 119 19.98 19.34 -6.35
CA ASP A 119 20.68 20.32 -5.50
C ASP A 119 20.99 21.63 -6.24
N THR A 120 21.10 21.58 -7.57
CA THR A 120 21.31 22.75 -8.42
C THR A 120 20.02 23.49 -8.78
N HIS A 121 18.87 22.92 -8.48
CA HIS A 121 17.58 23.51 -8.81
C HIS A 121 17.35 24.80 -8.02
N PRO A 122 16.74 25.87 -8.62
CA PRO A 122 16.49 27.13 -7.92
C PRO A 122 15.69 26.99 -6.62
N LEU A 123 14.79 26.00 -6.53
CA LEU A 123 13.99 25.72 -5.33
C LEU A 123 14.79 25.03 -4.21
N ALA A 124 15.91 24.36 -4.50
CA ALA A 124 16.73 23.67 -3.51
C ALA A 124 17.31 24.61 -2.42
N ARG A 125 17.46 25.89 -2.76
CA ARG A 125 17.98 26.90 -1.83
C ARG A 125 16.93 27.43 -0.84
N ARG A 126 15.68 26.96 -0.94
CA ARG A 126 14.56 27.41 -0.12
C ARG A 126 14.17 26.33 0.86
N ARG A 127 13.94 26.70 2.13
CA ARG A 127 13.40 25.78 3.13
C ARG A 127 11.96 25.39 2.84
N VAL A 128 11.20 26.35 2.31
CA VAL A 128 9.78 26.21 1.98
C VAL A 128 9.53 26.93 0.66
N VAL A 129 8.78 26.30 -0.22
CA VAL A 129 8.38 26.82 -1.53
C VAL A 129 6.90 27.22 -1.48
N SER A 130 6.58 28.44 -1.93
CA SER A 130 5.18 28.88 -2.00
C SER A 130 4.38 28.07 -3.01
N ALA A 131 3.05 28.03 -2.84
CA ALA A 131 2.14 27.38 -3.78
C ALA A 131 2.35 27.88 -5.22
N ASP A 132 2.48 29.21 -5.43
CA ASP A 132 2.69 29.79 -6.76
C ASP A 132 4.00 29.31 -7.40
N GLN A 133 5.07 29.22 -6.64
CA GLN A 133 6.37 28.72 -7.13
C GLN A 133 6.31 27.24 -7.50
N TYR A 134 5.60 26.44 -6.69
CA TYR A 134 5.36 25.04 -6.99
C TYR A 134 4.55 24.84 -8.26
N LEU A 135 3.44 25.57 -8.42
CA LEU A 135 2.56 25.46 -9.58
C LEU A 135 3.22 25.96 -10.88
N ALA A 136 4.10 26.97 -10.78
CA ALA A 136 4.84 27.52 -11.92
C ALA A 136 6.01 26.63 -12.38
N ALA A 137 6.48 25.71 -11.54
CA ALA A 137 7.57 24.81 -11.88
C ALA A 137 7.16 23.76 -12.92
N SER A 138 8.15 23.15 -13.57
CA SER A 138 7.93 21.98 -14.44
C SER A 138 8.02 20.70 -13.62
N HIS A 139 7.08 19.77 -13.80
CA HIS A 139 7.01 18.56 -12.99
C HIS A 139 7.24 17.30 -13.80
N VAL A 140 7.87 16.31 -13.18
CA VAL A 140 7.77 14.91 -13.57
C VAL A 140 6.70 14.23 -12.72
N ALA A 141 5.86 13.41 -13.33
CA ALA A 141 4.76 12.71 -12.67
C ALA A 141 4.64 11.27 -13.17
N PRO A 142 4.11 10.34 -12.35
CA PRO A 142 3.78 9.01 -12.82
C PRO A 142 2.72 9.06 -13.90
N THR A 143 2.81 8.14 -14.86
CA THR A 143 1.78 7.97 -15.88
C THR A 143 0.47 7.57 -15.19
N ALA A 144 -0.59 8.34 -15.41
CA ALA A 144 -1.92 7.98 -14.94
C ALA A 144 -2.47 6.83 -15.80
N TYR A 145 -2.86 5.73 -15.19
CA TYR A 145 -3.33 4.55 -15.90
C TYR A 145 -4.81 4.61 -16.27
N SER A 146 -5.60 5.34 -15.47
CA SER A 146 -7.01 5.61 -15.74
C SER A 146 -7.47 6.86 -15.00
N VAL A 147 -8.71 7.33 -15.27
CA VAL A 147 -9.32 8.45 -14.52
C VAL A 147 -9.51 8.12 -13.05
N SER A 148 -9.79 6.86 -12.73
CA SER A 148 -9.94 6.37 -11.35
C SER A 148 -8.60 6.16 -10.63
N GLN A 149 -7.50 5.98 -11.38
CA GLN A 149 -6.15 5.75 -10.85
C GLN A 149 -5.24 6.98 -10.99
N GLN A 150 -5.82 8.17 -11.02
CA GLN A 150 -5.03 9.40 -11.01
C GLN A 150 -4.31 9.56 -9.67
N GLY A 151 -3.06 10.04 -9.76
CA GLY A 151 -2.24 10.24 -8.56
C GLY A 151 -2.90 11.22 -7.57
N ILE A 152 -2.75 10.92 -6.27
CA ILE A 152 -3.34 11.69 -5.17
C ILE A 152 -3.04 13.19 -5.24
N VAL A 153 -1.85 13.57 -5.73
CA VAL A 153 -1.42 14.96 -5.91
C VAL A 153 -2.33 15.70 -6.90
N ASP A 154 -2.55 15.12 -8.08
CA ASP A 154 -3.35 15.78 -9.13
C ASP A 154 -4.86 15.74 -8.81
N VAL A 155 -5.31 14.73 -8.05
CA VAL A 155 -6.67 14.70 -7.48
C VAL A 155 -6.85 15.83 -6.48
N HIS A 156 -5.89 16.03 -5.56
CA HIS A 156 -5.93 17.12 -4.59
C HIS A 156 -5.90 18.49 -5.27
N LEU A 157 -4.97 18.72 -6.19
CA LEU A 157 -4.86 20.00 -6.93
C LEU A 157 -6.18 20.36 -7.61
N ARG A 158 -6.87 19.40 -8.23
CA ARG A 158 -8.19 19.68 -8.85
C ARG A 158 -9.26 20.04 -7.83
N ARG A 159 -9.26 19.40 -6.65
CA ARG A 159 -10.20 19.76 -5.56
C ARG A 159 -10.05 21.21 -5.14
N VAL A 160 -8.82 21.73 -5.10
CA VAL A 160 -8.53 23.15 -4.78
C VAL A 160 -8.50 24.05 -6.02
N ARG A 161 -8.95 23.55 -7.18
CA ARG A 161 -9.01 24.27 -8.48
C ARG A 161 -7.64 24.78 -8.94
N GLN A 162 -6.60 24.04 -8.65
CA GLN A 162 -5.23 24.31 -9.09
C GLN A 162 -4.77 23.25 -10.10
N THR A 163 -3.78 23.62 -10.91
CA THR A 163 -3.13 22.72 -11.86
C THR A 163 -1.64 23.00 -11.86
N ARG A 164 -0.82 21.96 -12.01
CA ARG A 164 0.63 22.08 -12.19
C ARG A 164 1.01 21.74 -13.63
N ARG A 165 2.15 22.25 -14.09
CA ARG A 165 2.68 21.93 -15.42
C ARG A 165 3.44 20.60 -15.35
N VAL A 166 2.83 19.51 -15.76
CA VAL A 166 3.52 18.23 -15.94
C VAL A 166 4.23 18.25 -17.29
N ALA A 167 5.56 18.30 -17.27
CA ALA A 167 6.39 18.34 -18.47
C ALA A 167 6.82 16.94 -18.92
N VAL A 168 6.93 15.98 -17.97
CA VAL A 168 7.31 14.59 -18.23
C VAL A 168 6.39 13.66 -17.46
N THR A 169 5.91 12.61 -18.13
CA THR A 169 5.22 11.49 -17.50
C THR A 169 5.96 10.20 -17.80
N MET A 170 6.07 9.30 -16.81
CA MET A 170 6.72 8.01 -17.00
C MET A 170 6.15 6.95 -16.06
N PRO A 171 6.17 5.66 -16.47
CA PRO A 171 5.65 4.57 -15.64
C PRO A 171 6.64 4.05 -14.59
N TYR A 172 7.90 4.50 -14.62
CA TYR A 172 8.99 4.01 -13.78
C TYR A 172 9.28 4.98 -12.64
N PHE A 173 8.57 4.85 -11.53
CA PHE A 173 8.65 5.82 -10.44
C PHE A 173 10.05 5.87 -9.81
N ASN A 174 10.67 4.72 -9.60
CA ASN A 174 12.02 4.62 -9.01
C ASN A 174 13.14 5.21 -9.91
N VAL A 175 12.86 5.50 -11.19
CA VAL A 175 13.79 6.16 -12.11
C VAL A 175 13.68 7.69 -12.04
N MET A 176 12.55 8.24 -11.57
CA MET A 176 12.31 9.68 -11.54
C MET A 176 13.37 10.47 -10.77
N PRO A 177 13.89 10.02 -9.62
CA PRO A 177 14.96 10.73 -8.92
C PRO A 177 16.22 10.96 -9.77
N TYR A 178 16.57 10.00 -10.65
CA TYR A 178 17.71 10.15 -11.56
C TYR A 178 17.43 11.16 -12.69
N VAL A 179 16.17 11.30 -13.11
CA VAL A 179 15.76 12.30 -14.10
C VAL A 179 15.95 13.72 -13.58
N LEU A 180 15.80 13.93 -12.26
CA LEU A 180 15.99 15.24 -11.64
C LEU A 180 17.42 15.74 -11.72
N LEU A 181 18.42 14.87 -11.76
CA LEU A 181 19.85 15.23 -11.69
C LEU A 181 20.29 16.19 -12.81
N ASN A 182 19.69 16.08 -13.98
CA ASN A 182 20.06 16.86 -15.16
C ASN A 182 18.85 17.62 -15.76
N SER A 183 17.91 18.03 -14.91
CA SER A 183 16.71 18.74 -15.35
C SER A 183 16.28 19.81 -14.34
N ASP A 184 15.37 20.67 -14.78
CA ASP A 184 14.66 21.68 -13.97
C ASP A 184 13.33 21.13 -13.41
N LEU A 185 13.20 19.80 -13.30
CA LEU A 185 11.95 19.17 -12.93
C LEU A 185 11.82 19.05 -11.41
N VAL A 186 10.57 19.10 -10.97
CA VAL A 186 10.15 18.82 -9.59
C VAL A 186 9.41 17.50 -9.55
N LEU A 187 9.80 16.60 -8.64
CA LEU A 187 9.05 15.40 -8.32
C LEU A 187 8.28 15.63 -7.02
N THR A 188 6.97 15.52 -7.05
CA THR A 188 6.13 15.46 -5.84
C THR A 188 5.98 14.01 -5.41
N THR A 189 6.42 13.68 -4.20
CA THR A 189 6.48 12.31 -3.69
C THR A 189 6.31 12.30 -2.18
N THR A 190 6.43 11.12 -1.55
CA THR A 190 6.40 11.01 -0.09
C THR A 190 7.77 11.32 0.52
N ARG A 191 7.75 11.77 1.78
CA ARG A 191 8.96 12.13 2.52
C ARG A 191 9.92 10.95 2.64
N SER A 192 9.44 9.80 3.04
CA SER A 192 10.28 8.62 3.22
C SER A 192 10.96 8.15 1.92
N PHE A 193 10.23 8.26 0.79
CA PHE A 193 10.81 8.01 -0.54
C PHE A 193 11.89 9.04 -0.87
N ALA A 194 11.60 10.33 -0.70
CA ALA A 194 12.55 11.40 -0.99
C ALA A 194 13.81 11.30 -0.15
N GLU A 195 13.69 11.07 1.15
CA GLU A 195 14.82 10.93 2.09
C GLU A 195 15.72 9.73 1.79
N HIS A 196 15.15 8.65 1.22
CA HIS A 196 15.96 7.54 0.74
C HIS A 196 16.90 7.99 -0.39
N TYR A 197 16.38 8.70 -1.38
CA TYR A 197 17.18 9.12 -2.54
C TYR A 197 18.16 10.28 -2.25
N VAL A 198 17.84 11.15 -1.32
CA VAL A 198 18.79 12.22 -0.86
C VAL A 198 20.06 11.62 -0.24
N LYS A 199 19.99 10.43 0.35
CA LYS A 199 21.16 9.73 0.87
C LYS A 199 22.06 9.14 -0.24
N LEU A 200 21.53 8.97 -1.43
CA LEU A 200 22.20 8.30 -2.56
C LEU A 200 22.59 9.24 -3.68
N LEU A 201 21.88 10.35 -3.85
CA LEU A 201 21.98 11.25 -4.99
C LEU A 201 22.05 12.71 -4.53
N PRO A 202 22.65 13.62 -5.31
CA PRO A 202 22.69 15.06 -5.02
C PRO A 202 21.30 15.69 -5.28
N LEU A 203 20.38 15.40 -4.39
CA LEU A 203 18.98 15.86 -4.42
C LEU A 203 18.63 16.52 -3.09
N THR A 204 17.67 17.43 -3.12
CA THR A 204 17.16 18.16 -1.96
C THR A 204 15.67 17.96 -1.80
N VAL A 205 15.26 17.66 -0.56
CA VAL A 205 13.84 17.68 -0.16
C VAL A 205 13.40 19.12 0.08
N VAL A 206 12.29 19.50 -0.50
CA VAL A 206 11.70 20.83 -0.37
C VAL A 206 10.26 20.71 0.11
N ASN A 207 9.92 21.42 1.17
CA ASN A 207 8.54 21.52 1.64
C ASN A 207 7.78 22.56 0.80
N VAL A 208 6.50 22.34 0.59
CA VAL A 208 5.63 23.23 -0.17
C VAL A 208 4.53 23.78 0.73
N GLU A 209 4.26 25.07 0.64
CA GLU A 209 3.13 25.73 1.31
C GLU A 209 1.80 25.37 0.62
N MET A 210 1.51 24.09 0.63
CA MET A 210 0.22 23.53 0.18
C MET A 210 -0.23 22.48 1.18
N ASP A 211 -1.50 22.53 1.50
CA ASP A 211 -2.11 21.59 2.45
C ASP A 211 -2.42 20.25 1.74
N PHE A 212 -1.35 19.54 1.35
CA PHE A 212 -1.51 18.20 0.82
C PHE A 212 -1.94 17.24 1.93
N PRO A 213 -2.99 16.43 1.71
CA PRO A 213 -3.31 15.37 2.64
C PRO A 213 -2.16 14.35 2.66
N PRO A 214 -1.89 13.70 3.80
CA PRO A 214 -0.91 12.62 3.86
C PRO A 214 -1.29 11.52 2.87
N MET A 215 -0.28 10.88 2.29
CA MET A 215 -0.46 9.72 1.42
C MET A 215 -0.64 8.49 2.30
N VAL A 216 -1.85 7.93 2.31
CA VAL A 216 -2.16 6.73 3.08
C VAL A 216 -1.97 5.51 2.19
N TYR A 217 -1.23 4.53 2.70
CA TYR A 217 -1.03 3.24 2.05
C TYR A 217 -1.88 2.19 2.73
N TYR A 218 -2.53 1.39 1.91
CA TYR A 218 -3.45 0.34 2.31
C TYR A 218 -2.97 -1.01 1.81
N GLN A 219 -3.41 -2.08 2.48
CA GLN A 219 -3.55 -3.39 1.88
C GLN A 219 -5.02 -3.67 1.62
N LEU A 220 -5.32 -4.24 0.45
CA LEU A 220 -6.66 -4.64 0.03
C LEU A 220 -6.70 -6.14 -0.19
N TRP A 221 -7.85 -6.76 0.09
CA TRP A 221 -8.12 -8.17 -0.19
C TRP A 221 -9.61 -8.39 -0.44
N HIS A 222 -9.96 -9.49 -1.11
CA HIS A 222 -11.34 -9.85 -1.41
C HIS A 222 -11.98 -10.66 -0.28
N GLU A 223 -13.31 -10.61 -0.15
CA GLU A 223 -14.10 -11.37 0.84
C GLU A 223 -13.78 -12.87 0.81
N ARG A 224 -13.52 -13.46 -0.37
CA ARG A 224 -13.19 -14.89 -0.51
C ARG A 224 -12.00 -15.33 0.36
N SER A 225 -11.04 -14.44 0.59
CA SER A 225 -9.82 -14.72 1.38
C SER A 225 -9.86 -14.09 2.77
N HIS A 226 -10.97 -13.46 3.16
CA HIS A 226 -11.08 -12.75 4.42
C HIS A 226 -10.80 -13.64 5.64
N TYR A 227 -11.32 -14.86 5.60
CA TYR A 227 -11.19 -15.86 6.67
C TYR A 227 -10.08 -16.89 6.39
N ALA A 228 -9.40 -16.83 5.24
CA ALA A 228 -8.28 -17.72 4.95
C ALA A 228 -7.10 -17.41 5.90
N THR A 229 -6.73 -18.38 6.74
CA THR A 229 -5.75 -18.21 7.83
C THR A 229 -4.38 -17.82 7.33
N GLU A 230 -3.95 -18.38 6.20
CA GLU A 230 -2.71 -18.08 5.51
C GLU A 230 -2.65 -16.65 4.97
N VAL A 231 -3.75 -16.15 4.38
CA VAL A 231 -3.83 -14.77 3.89
C VAL A 231 -3.92 -13.80 5.06
N ARG A 232 -4.61 -14.19 6.13
CA ARG A 232 -4.66 -13.41 7.37
C ARG A 232 -3.28 -13.27 7.99
N TRP A 233 -2.49 -14.36 8.04
CA TRP A 233 -1.11 -14.32 8.51
C TRP A 233 -0.26 -13.34 7.68
N LEU A 234 -0.36 -13.41 6.34
CA LEU A 234 0.37 -12.49 5.45
C LEU A 234 -0.01 -11.03 5.69
N ARG A 235 -1.32 -10.75 5.91
CA ARG A 235 -1.80 -9.41 6.25
C ARG A 235 -1.21 -8.90 7.58
N CYS A 236 -1.16 -9.76 8.58
CA CYS A 236 -0.56 -9.42 9.87
C CYS A 236 0.93 -9.13 9.74
N LEU A 237 1.66 -9.92 8.95
CA LEU A 237 3.08 -9.70 8.65
C LEU A 237 3.32 -8.32 8.02
N LEU A 238 2.52 -7.93 7.03
CA LEU A 238 2.61 -6.62 6.39
C LEU A 238 2.37 -5.48 7.38
N VAL A 239 1.36 -5.61 8.25
CA VAL A 239 1.05 -4.60 9.28
C VAL A 239 2.22 -4.48 10.27
N GLU A 240 2.77 -5.59 10.75
CA GLU A 240 3.88 -5.61 11.71
C GLU A 240 5.13 -4.95 11.14
N VAL A 241 5.51 -5.32 9.91
CA VAL A 241 6.63 -4.69 9.20
C VAL A 241 6.40 -3.20 9.01
N SER A 242 5.18 -2.82 8.60
CA SER A 242 4.85 -1.40 8.39
C SER A 242 4.95 -0.59 9.67
N ARG A 243 4.46 -1.09 10.80
CA ARG A 243 4.58 -0.42 12.12
C ARG A 243 6.03 -0.26 12.55
N THR A 244 6.87 -1.25 12.29
CA THR A 244 8.31 -1.16 12.61
C THR A 244 9.01 -0.08 11.78
N LEU A 245 8.64 0.11 10.52
CA LEU A 245 9.26 1.08 9.62
C LEU A 245 8.67 2.49 9.76
N PHE A 246 7.39 2.58 10.11
CA PHE A 246 6.62 3.83 10.21
C PHE A 246 5.87 3.88 11.54
N PRO A 247 6.60 4.05 12.67
CA PRO A 247 5.97 4.14 13.98
C PRO A 247 5.01 5.34 14.00
N THR A 248 3.79 5.14 14.50
CA THR A 248 2.86 6.23 14.76
C THR A 248 3.20 6.90 16.08
N ILE A 249 2.84 8.19 16.24
CA ILE A 249 3.09 8.93 17.49
C ILE A 249 2.43 8.25 18.69
N GLU A 250 1.41 7.42 18.48
CA GLU A 250 0.76 6.62 19.52
C GLU A 250 1.62 5.43 19.97
N ASP A 251 2.45 4.87 19.09
CA ASP A 251 3.37 3.76 19.42
C ASP A 251 4.61 4.25 20.20
N GLU A 252 5.03 5.50 20.01
CA GLU A 252 6.18 6.09 20.75
C GLU A 252 5.84 6.44 22.22
N SER A 253 4.55 6.54 22.56
CA SER A 253 4.13 6.84 23.95
C SER A 253 3.96 5.58 24.81
N ALA A 254 4.11 4.37 24.23
CA ALA A 254 3.92 3.09 24.89
C ALA A 254 5.23 2.31 25.13
N ALA A 255 6.38 2.85 24.72
CA ALA A 255 7.72 2.28 24.90
C ALA A 255 8.49 3.06 25.96
#